data_1a65c55b58e25c58bab38ad190fa6334
#
_entry.id   1a65c55b58e25c58bab38ad190fa6334
#
_cell.length_a   1.000
_cell.length_b   1.000
_cell.length_c   1.000
_cell.angle_alpha   90.00
_cell.angle_beta   90.00
_cell.angle_gamma   90.00
#
_symmetry.space_group_name_H-M   'P 1'
#
loop_
_entity.id
_entity.type
_entity.pdbx_description
1 polymer ?
#
loop_
_entity_poly.entity_id
_entity_poly.type
_entity_poly.pdbx_seq_one_letter_code
_entity_poly.pdbx_strand_id
1 'polypeptide(L)'
;STGGPAGPAGGRGPTTGGRGAQLQDDLTTWNFWWEFNKDPFIRLRDTVLQGGPQTGSDDFYLGSTRKSEARDSLRPTKEDILGEILPALKKAIDSTDQRDINSSCMIAMAKIGENHPEFKLMDVFVPRLAKNDQEIREAAALSIGIAAIAGEDEMTLLTDLALDKGKGREASGGSVNYRTRAFALYGLGLLAHRETNVEIKRKAFEPLKEVLADDKIRDRNLKVAAINGMGILNIGTSTESEKQLLNEVVDALENYYMQKLGAGEQLIQSHCPPAIAKLLGRDHERAEHFKKLFADDLLEKGEVKRSGNEIAQSCALALGQLVKPYDDKDAKKCPDKKYSELLLDMWHDHKDVQTRNFSVLSLGFIGGELNKEVLLKEFDKAGKNQEKPWCSLALGVYSHFKYEDQKARNVSIEPERFIGETLYDTLKKNKEPSLCGSLAIGLGLTQFKDAADEMRKRMLEDQQQETMAGYMAIGLALMDDKRSIEDIRYVVGESTRRFDLLLQAAIALGKLGDKNVAEQLQKLMTDGEPNLAKLSSIASAIGFIGDKRTIKPLKDLLFDDKLGDLSRAFAAVALGGVADKEMLPWNSKIAVNMNYRSAVETLTNRQSGILDIL
;
A
#
# COMPACT_ATOMS: atom_id res chain seq x y z
N SER A 1 -18.40 6.58 -21.44
CA SER A 1 -18.23 5.31 -20.73
C SER A 1 -17.20 5.53 -19.63
N THR A 2 -17.69 5.69 -18.43
CA THR A 2 -16.90 5.89 -17.22
C THR A 2 -16.39 4.51 -16.78
N GLY A 3 -15.11 4.22 -17.03
CA GLY A 3 -14.46 3.07 -16.42
C GLY A 3 -14.40 3.27 -14.92
N GLY A 4 -14.95 2.32 -14.13
CA GLY A 4 -14.85 2.35 -12.68
C GLY A 4 -13.40 2.15 -12.22
N PRO A 5 -13.06 2.54 -10.98
CA PRO A 5 -11.72 2.39 -10.43
C PRO A 5 -11.36 0.91 -10.26
N ALA A 6 -10.10 0.61 -10.48
CA ALA A 6 -9.53 -0.73 -10.39
C ALA A 6 -9.02 -1.02 -8.98
N GLY A 7 -9.11 -2.27 -8.58
CA GLY A 7 -8.36 -2.77 -7.42
C GLY A 7 -6.85 -2.82 -7.71
N PRO A 8 -6.01 -2.87 -6.66
CA PRO A 8 -4.59 -3.04 -6.88
C PRO A 8 -4.37 -4.34 -7.63
N ALA A 9 -3.75 -4.23 -8.80
CA ALA A 9 -3.21 -5.41 -9.43
C ALA A 9 -2.09 -5.91 -8.52
N GLY A 10 -2.30 -7.05 -7.86
CA GLY A 10 -1.18 -7.72 -7.24
C GLY A 10 -0.10 -7.86 -8.30
N GLY A 11 1.00 -7.09 -8.18
CA GLY A 11 2.21 -7.19 -8.96
C GLY A 11 2.09 -7.38 -10.47
N ARG A 12 1.06 -6.86 -11.12
CA ARG A 12 0.99 -6.85 -12.59
C ARG A 12 1.73 -5.61 -13.08
N GLY A 13 2.92 -5.82 -13.59
CA GLY A 13 3.60 -4.84 -14.42
C GLY A 13 2.73 -4.41 -15.62
N PRO A 14 3.18 -3.46 -16.45
CA PRO A 14 2.36 -2.87 -17.51
C PRO A 14 1.67 -3.95 -18.34
N THR A 15 0.34 -3.98 -18.31
CA THR A 15 -0.46 -4.95 -19.06
C THR A 15 -0.68 -4.42 -20.47
N THR A 16 0.13 -4.86 -21.41
CA THR A 16 -0.15 -4.70 -22.82
C THR A 16 -0.85 -5.96 -23.34
N GLY A 17 -2.11 -5.83 -23.71
CA GLY A 17 -2.74 -6.75 -24.64
C GLY A 17 -3.78 -7.71 -24.05
N GLY A 18 -4.89 -7.77 -24.74
CA GLY A 18 -5.96 -8.75 -24.61
C GLY A 18 -7.29 -8.14 -24.18
N ARG A 19 -8.03 -7.58 -25.15
CA ARG A 19 -9.44 -7.22 -24.97
C ARG A 19 -10.29 -8.49 -24.85
N GLY A 20 -10.33 -9.07 -23.65
CA GLY A 20 -11.46 -9.84 -23.20
C GLY A 20 -12.41 -8.89 -22.46
N ALA A 21 -13.72 -8.97 -22.68
CA ALA A 21 -14.69 -8.29 -21.84
C ALA A 21 -14.51 -8.80 -20.40
N GLN A 22 -13.77 -8.06 -19.57
CA GLN A 22 -13.70 -8.34 -18.14
C GLN A 22 -15.01 -7.87 -17.55
N LEU A 23 -15.73 -8.78 -16.91
CA LEU A 23 -16.78 -8.43 -15.96
C LEU A 23 -16.18 -7.36 -15.03
N GLN A 24 -16.89 -6.26 -14.87
CA GLN A 24 -16.45 -5.17 -14.01
C GLN A 24 -16.31 -5.72 -12.59
N ASP A 25 -15.09 -5.70 -12.03
CA ASP A 25 -14.86 -6.22 -10.70
C ASP A 25 -15.76 -5.51 -9.69
N ASP A 26 -16.36 -6.26 -8.79
CA ASP A 26 -17.16 -5.70 -7.71
C ASP A 26 -16.25 -5.15 -6.61
N LEU A 27 -15.93 -3.86 -6.70
CA LEU A 27 -15.08 -3.16 -5.75
C LEU A 27 -15.70 -3.03 -4.34
N THR A 28 -16.91 -3.53 -4.11
CA THR A 28 -17.53 -3.55 -2.78
C THR A 28 -17.09 -4.75 -1.94
N THR A 29 -16.35 -5.69 -2.53
CA THR A 29 -15.88 -6.87 -1.82
C THR A 29 -14.65 -6.55 -0.94
N TRP A 30 -14.53 -7.21 0.20
CA TRP A 30 -13.53 -6.99 1.24
C TRP A 30 -12.08 -7.13 0.76
N ASN A 31 -11.83 -8.02 -0.20
CA ASN A 31 -10.50 -8.31 -0.72
C ASN A 31 -9.86 -7.09 -1.40
N PHE A 32 -10.65 -6.19 -2.03
CA PHE A 32 -10.09 -4.95 -2.57
C PHE A 32 -9.52 -4.07 -1.49
N TRP A 33 -10.24 -3.91 -0.37
CA TRP A 33 -9.68 -3.16 0.74
C TRP A 33 -8.41 -3.83 1.26
N TRP A 34 -8.41 -5.14 1.42
CA TRP A 34 -7.24 -5.88 1.89
C TRP A 34 -6.03 -5.65 0.98
N GLU A 35 -6.18 -5.79 -0.34
CA GLU A 35 -5.07 -5.60 -1.29
C GLU A 35 -4.47 -4.19 -1.25
N PHE A 36 -5.26 -3.14 -1.02
CA PHE A 36 -4.75 -1.77 -0.84
C PHE A 36 -4.09 -1.52 0.51
N ASN A 37 -4.43 -2.30 1.54
CA ASN A 37 -4.06 -2.01 2.92
C ASN A 37 -3.19 -3.09 3.58
N LYS A 38 -2.89 -4.20 2.93
CA LYS A 38 -2.23 -5.39 3.53
C LYS A 38 -0.79 -5.17 4.00
N ASP A 39 -0.04 -4.26 3.37
CA ASP A 39 1.41 -4.17 3.58
C ASP A 39 1.80 -3.84 5.02
N PRO A 40 1.14 -2.90 5.74
CA PRO A 40 1.41 -2.66 7.15
C PRO A 40 1.12 -3.86 8.06
N PHE A 41 0.21 -4.75 7.68
CA PHE A 41 -0.11 -5.96 8.44
C PHE A 41 0.89 -7.10 8.16
N ILE A 42 1.26 -7.29 6.90
CA ILE A 42 2.20 -8.33 6.48
C ILE A 42 3.62 -7.98 6.91
N ARG A 43 4.09 -6.76 6.68
CA ARG A 43 5.44 -6.28 7.01
C ARG A 43 6.52 -7.28 6.58
N LEU A 44 6.47 -7.71 5.32
CA LEU A 44 7.23 -8.83 4.80
C LEU A 44 8.74 -8.66 5.02
N ARG A 45 9.28 -7.48 4.70
CA ARG A 45 10.71 -7.19 4.79
C ARG A 45 11.25 -7.18 6.22
N ASP A 46 10.43 -6.82 7.21
CA ASP A 46 10.84 -6.89 8.61
C ASP A 46 11.28 -8.31 8.97
N THR A 47 10.55 -9.32 8.47
CA THR A 47 10.86 -10.72 8.75
C THR A 47 12.05 -11.24 7.94
N VAL A 48 12.08 -10.96 6.63
CA VAL A 48 13.13 -11.45 5.73
C VAL A 48 14.49 -10.82 6.05
N LEU A 49 14.51 -9.52 6.41
CA LEU A 49 15.75 -8.77 6.63
C LEU A 49 16.27 -8.81 8.07
N GLN A 50 15.45 -9.21 9.06
CA GLN A 50 15.88 -9.33 10.46
C GLN A 50 16.68 -10.62 10.76
N GLY A 51 16.71 -11.56 9.84
CA GLY A 51 17.54 -12.77 9.88
C GLY A 51 17.47 -13.60 11.17
N GLY A 52 16.62 -14.63 11.19
CA GLY A 52 16.59 -15.73 12.15
C GLY A 52 16.09 -15.41 13.56
N PRO A 53 15.58 -16.43 14.28
CA PRO A 53 15.17 -16.26 15.66
C PRO A 53 16.35 -15.81 16.52
N GLN A 54 16.18 -14.74 17.28
CA GLN A 54 17.05 -14.45 18.41
C GLN A 54 16.79 -15.50 19.47
N THR A 55 17.49 -16.61 19.42
CA THR A 55 17.63 -17.49 20.58
C THR A 55 18.59 -16.79 21.54
N GLY A 56 18.02 -15.96 22.41
CA GLY A 56 18.77 -15.14 23.36
C GLY A 56 19.24 -15.94 24.57
N SER A 57 19.96 -17.05 24.41
CA SER A 57 20.56 -17.75 25.56
C SER A 57 22.08 -17.61 25.66
N ASP A 58 22.80 -17.41 24.56
CA ASP A 58 24.26 -17.44 24.60
C ASP A 58 24.91 -16.04 24.69
N ASP A 59 24.28 -14.99 24.16
CA ASP A 59 24.83 -13.63 24.20
C ASP A 59 24.69 -12.96 25.58
N PHE A 60 23.75 -13.37 26.41
CA PHE A 60 23.55 -12.82 27.74
C PHE A 60 24.60 -13.32 28.74
N TYR A 61 25.15 -14.52 28.54
CA TYR A 61 26.13 -15.13 29.46
C TYR A 61 27.57 -14.70 29.22
N LEU A 62 27.92 -14.17 28.04
CA LEU A 62 29.32 -13.86 27.68
C LEU A 62 29.66 -12.38 27.65
N GLY A 63 28.75 -11.49 28.03
CA GLY A 63 29.04 -10.06 28.20
C GLY A 63 29.61 -9.37 26.94
N SER A 64 29.40 -9.93 25.75
CA SER A 64 29.93 -9.37 24.52
C SER A 64 28.93 -8.41 23.86
N THR A 65 29.15 -7.12 24.05
CA THR A 65 28.56 -6.02 23.27
C THR A 65 29.13 -5.93 21.85
N ARG A 66 29.69 -6.99 21.31
CA ARG A 66 30.11 -7.04 19.91
C ARG A 66 28.84 -7.23 19.08
N LYS A 67 28.39 -6.17 18.41
CA LYS A 67 27.51 -6.30 17.24
C LYS A 67 28.20 -7.23 16.26
N SER A 68 27.71 -8.47 16.18
CA SER A 68 28.15 -9.43 15.19
C SER A 68 27.77 -8.90 13.82
N GLU A 69 28.72 -8.34 13.07
CA GLU A 69 28.59 -7.99 11.66
C GLU A 69 28.50 -9.24 10.76
N ALA A 70 28.64 -10.43 11.33
CA ALA A 70 28.54 -11.71 10.64
C ALA A 70 27.12 -12.30 10.70
N ARG A 71 26.06 -11.48 10.54
CA ARG A 71 24.74 -11.98 10.17
C ARG A 71 24.73 -12.08 8.65
N ASP A 72 24.49 -13.26 8.15
CA ASP A 72 24.21 -13.57 6.75
C ASP A 72 22.94 -12.83 6.33
N SER A 73 23.07 -11.52 6.11
CA SER A 73 21.98 -10.67 5.67
C SER A 73 21.65 -11.04 4.24
N LEU A 74 20.42 -11.46 4.02
CA LEU A 74 19.88 -11.69 2.68
C LEU A 74 19.74 -10.39 1.89
N ARG A 75 19.88 -9.26 2.55
CA ARG A 75 19.82 -7.93 1.94
C ARG A 75 21.05 -7.69 1.05
N PRO A 76 20.88 -7.09 -0.15
CA PRO A 76 21.99 -6.64 -0.97
C PRO A 76 22.92 -5.71 -0.20
N THR A 77 24.22 -5.91 -0.36
CA THR A 77 25.24 -5.01 0.14
C THR A 77 25.35 -3.78 -0.75
N LYS A 78 26.05 -2.75 -0.28
CA LYS A 78 26.33 -1.59 -1.13
C LYS A 78 27.17 -1.96 -2.36
N GLU A 79 28.04 -2.95 -2.24
CA GLU A 79 28.83 -3.49 -3.35
C GLU A 79 27.94 -4.18 -4.36
N ASP A 80 26.96 -5.00 -3.93
CA ASP A 80 25.99 -5.63 -4.82
C ASP A 80 25.18 -4.57 -5.59
N ILE A 81 24.76 -3.49 -4.90
CA ILE A 81 23.98 -2.41 -5.51
C ILE A 81 24.81 -1.63 -6.54
N LEU A 82 25.99 -1.13 -6.13
CA LEU A 82 26.83 -0.29 -6.99
C LEU A 82 27.59 -1.11 -8.04
N GLY A 83 28.04 -2.33 -7.73
CA GLY A 83 28.82 -3.15 -8.66
C GLY A 83 27.95 -3.97 -9.64
N GLU A 84 26.73 -4.32 -9.27
CA GLU A 84 25.94 -5.24 -10.08
C GLU A 84 24.58 -4.68 -10.51
N ILE A 85 23.77 -4.18 -9.58
CA ILE A 85 22.37 -3.84 -9.89
C ILE A 85 22.27 -2.54 -10.70
N LEU A 86 22.83 -1.44 -10.20
CA LEU A 86 22.77 -0.14 -10.90
C LEU A 86 23.42 -0.16 -12.28
N PRO A 87 24.63 -0.79 -12.47
CA PRO A 87 25.22 -0.93 -13.80
C PRO A 87 24.36 -1.76 -14.77
N ALA A 88 23.71 -2.83 -14.28
CA ALA A 88 22.82 -3.64 -15.11
C ALA A 88 21.59 -2.85 -15.56
N LEU A 89 20.92 -2.13 -14.65
CA LEU A 89 19.78 -1.28 -14.98
C LEU A 89 20.19 -0.14 -15.94
N LYS A 90 21.35 0.49 -15.72
CA LYS A 90 21.90 1.53 -16.61
C LYS A 90 22.17 0.99 -18.00
N LYS A 91 22.83 -0.17 -18.11
CA LYS A 91 23.08 -0.83 -19.41
C LYS A 91 21.78 -1.19 -20.12
N ALA A 92 20.79 -1.72 -19.40
CA ALA A 92 19.50 -2.09 -19.99
C ALA A 92 18.76 -0.86 -20.54
N ILE A 93 18.65 0.23 -19.77
CA ILE A 93 17.95 1.44 -20.19
C ILE A 93 18.65 2.18 -21.34
N ASP A 94 19.97 2.07 -21.47
CA ASP A 94 20.71 2.68 -22.56
C ASP A 94 20.71 1.84 -23.84
N SER A 95 20.35 0.56 -23.74
CA SER A 95 20.36 -0.38 -24.88
C SER A 95 19.11 -0.31 -25.75
N THR A 96 18.03 0.33 -25.29
CA THR A 96 16.74 0.34 -25.97
C THR A 96 15.90 1.56 -25.63
N ASP A 97 15.07 2.00 -26.57
CA ASP A 97 14.00 3.00 -26.32
C ASP A 97 12.65 2.35 -25.98
N GLN A 98 12.62 1.05 -25.76
CA GLN A 98 11.40 0.32 -25.44
C GLN A 98 10.81 0.81 -24.10
N ARG A 99 9.52 1.12 -24.14
CA ARG A 99 8.82 1.80 -23.06
C ARG A 99 8.89 1.07 -21.72
N ASP A 100 8.53 -0.22 -21.71
CA ASP A 100 8.41 -1.01 -20.48
C ASP A 100 9.78 -1.17 -19.78
N ILE A 101 10.85 -1.38 -20.55
CA ILE A 101 12.21 -1.48 -20.02
C ILE A 101 12.67 -0.13 -19.48
N ASN A 102 12.43 0.97 -20.20
CA ASN A 102 12.80 2.32 -19.75
C ASN A 102 12.10 2.68 -18.44
N SER A 103 10.77 2.55 -18.39
CA SER A 103 9.97 2.89 -17.20
C SER A 103 10.35 2.03 -16.00
N SER A 104 10.49 0.71 -16.19
CA SER A 104 10.86 -0.22 -15.13
C SER A 104 12.26 0.02 -14.58
N CYS A 105 13.25 0.29 -15.45
CA CYS A 105 14.62 0.60 -15.01
C CYS A 105 14.69 1.91 -14.24
N MET A 106 13.96 2.96 -14.67
CA MET A 106 13.91 4.24 -13.92
C MET A 106 13.32 4.07 -12.54
N ILE A 107 12.15 3.42 -12.43
CA ILE A 107 11.51 3.15 -11.13
C ILE A 107 12.41 2.28 -10.25
N ALA A 108 13.05 1.25 -10.81
CA ALA A 108 13.99 0.40 -10.08
C ALA A 108 15.17 1.20 -9.51
N MET A 109 15.83 2.02 -10.33
CA MET A 109 16.92 2.92 -9.88
C MET A 109 16.44 3.90 -8.82
N ALA A 110 15.23 4.46 -8.98
CA ALA A 110 14.66 5.39 -8.03
C ALA A 110 14.35 4.74 -6.68
N LYS A 111 13.84 3.49 -6.66
CA LYS A 111 13.62 2.71 -5.44
C LYS A 111 14.92 2.44 -4.68
N ILE A 112 16.02 2.23 -5.39
CA ILE A 112 17.37 2.15 -4.82
C ILE A 112 17.79 3.51 -4.24
N GLY A 113 17.68 4.59 -5.04
CA GLY A 113 17.88 5.97 -4.61
C GLY A 113 19.32 6.33 -4.26
N GLU A 114 20.31 5.64 -4.84
CA GLU A 114 21.73 5.94 -4.68
C GLU A 114 22.37 6.32 -6.03
N ASN A 115 23.21 7.36 -6.03
CA ASN A 115 24.04 7.66 -7.20
C ASN A 115 25.19 6.66 -7.33
N HIS A 116 25.45 6.25 -8.57
CA HIS A 116 26.63 5.46 -8.88
C HIS A 116 27.88 6.36 -8.98
N PRO A 117 29.11 5.87 -8.69
CA PRO A 117 30.32 6.67 -8.85
C PRO A 117 30.54 7.23 -10.28
N GLU A 118 30.08 6.52 -11.32
CA GLU A 118 30.26 6.90 -12.72
C GLU A 118 29.07 7.65 -13.34
N PHE A 119 27.89 7.67 -12.70
CA PHE A 119 26.72 8.39 -13.19
C PHE A 119 25.76 8.78 -12.06
N LYS A 120 25.06 9.89 -12.23
CA LYS A 120 23.99 10.31 -11.33
C LYS A 120 22.64 9.80 -11.84
N LEU A 121 21.70 9.51 -10.93
CA LEU A 121 20.35 9.10 -11.31
C LEU A 121 19.64 10.20 -12.12
N MET A 122 19.88 11.47 -11.80
CA MET A 122 19.31 12.59 -12.54
C MET A 122 19.78 12.62 -14.00
N ASP A 123 21.01 12.20 -14.30
CA ASP A 123 21.53 12.13 -15.68
C ASP A 123 20.77 11.04 -16.50
N VAL A 124 20.14 10.09 -15.80
CA VAL A 124 19.28 9.08 -16.42
C VAL A 124 17.85 9.57 -16.58
N PHE A 125 17.27 10.21 -15.54
CA PHE A 125 15.85 10.54 -15.53
C PHE A 125 15.53 11.79 -16.36
N VAL A 126 16.30 12.88 -16.24
CA VAL A 126 15.99 14.18 -16.87
C VAL A 126 15.89 14.10 -18.40
N PRO A 127 16.80 13.44 -19.14
CA PRO A 127 16.66 13.35 -20.60
C PRO A 127 15.41 12.60 -21.07
N ARG A 128 14.79 11.81 -20.18
CA ARG A 128 13.59 11.01 -20.49
C ARG A 128 12.29 11.80 -20.33
N LEU A 129 12.34 12.96 -19.69
CA LEU A 129 11.22 13.89 -19.63
C LEU A 129 10.84 14.48 -21.02
N ALA A 130 11.78 14.50 -21.96
CA ALA A 130 11.57 14.98 -23.33
C ALA A 130 11.19 13.86 -24.32
N LYS A 131 11.15 12.58 -23.92
CA LYS A 131 10.77 11.48 -24.81
C LYS A 131 9.33 11.62 -25.31
N ASN A 132 9.05 11.12 -26.51
CA ASN A 132 7.70 11.18 -27.08
C ASN A 132 6.68 10.27 -26.37
N ASP A 133 7.15 9.21 -25.73
CA ASP A 133 6.30 8.28 -25.00
C ASP A 133 5.86 8.87 -23.64
N GLN A 134 4.54 8.88 -23.40
CA GLN A 134 3.95 9.49 -22.22
C GLN A 134 4.31 8.75 -20.93
N GLU A 135 4.33 7.41 -20.93
CA GLU A 135 4.66 6.62 -19.74
C GLU A 135 6.12 6.79 -19.34
N ILE A 136 7.02 6.94 -20.30
CA ILE A 136 8.45 7.23 -20.02
C ILE A 136 8.57 8.58 -19.30
N ARG A 137 7.84 9.62 -19.75
CA ARG A 137 7.85 10.94 -19.09
C ARG A 137 7.28 10.88 -17.67
N GLU A 138 6.19 10.17 -17.50
CA GLU A 138 5.54 9.96 -16.20
C GLU A 138 6.47 9.22 -15.24
N ALA A 139 7.05 8.10 -15.68
CA ALA A 139 8.01 7.34 -14.90
C ALA A 139 9.26 8.16 -14.54
N ALA A 140 9.75 9.02 -15.45
CA ALA A 140 10.86 9.91 -15.18
C ALA A 140 10.54 10.93 -14.08
N ALA A 141 9.39 11.63 -14.18
CA ALA A 141 8.95 12.59 -13.17
C ALA A 141 8.75 11.94 -11.79
N LEU A 142 8.13 10.75 -11.75
CA LEU A 142 7.94 10.01 -10.52
C LEU A 142 9.27 9.52 -9.93
N SER A 143 10.19 9.04 -10.77
CA SER A 143 11.49 8.54 -10.35
C SER A 143 12.33 9.59 -9.64
N ILE A 144 12.26 10.86 -10.05
CA ILE A 144 12.93 11.97 -9.36
C ILE A 144 12.43 12.06 -7.90
N GLY A 145 11.11 11.96 -7.70
CA GLY A 145 10.51 11.99 -6.34
C GLY A 145 10.84 10.77 -5.51
N ILE A 146 10.75 9.56 -6.08
CA ILE A 146 11.05 8.30 -5.38
C ILE A 146 12.54 8.20 -5.01
N ALA A 147 13.43 8.66 -5.89
CA ALA A 147 14.86 8.68 -5.59
C ALA A 147 15.14 9.44 -4.28
N ALA A 148 14.30 10.44 -3.97
CA ALA A 148 14.35 11.24 -2.76
C ALA A 148 15.76 11.80 -2.50
N ILE A 149 16.43 12.21 -3.56
CA ILE A 149 17.68 12.97 -3.51
C ILE A 149 17.25 14.43 -3.39
N ALA A 150 17.20 14.94 -2.18
CA ALA A 150 16.65 16.26 -1.86
C ALA A 150 17.65 17.38 -2.15
N GLY A 151 18.12 17.45 -3.40
CA GLY A 151 18.90 18.59 -3.88
C GLY A 151 18.01 19.77 -4.27
N GLU A 152 18.58 20.96 -4.34
CA GLU A 152 17.83 22.16 -4.76
C GLU A 152 17.40 22.07 -6.24
N ASP A 153 18.21 21.44 -7.09
CA ASP A 153 17.91 21.24 -8.50
C ASP A 153 16.77 20.25 -8.70
N GLU A 154 16.75 19.15 -7.98
CA GLU A 154 15.69 18.12 -8.00
C GLU A 154 14.35 18.71 -7.54
N MET A 155 14.37 19.44 -6.43
CA MET A 155 13.19 20.11 -5.89
C MET A 155 12.64 21.16 -6.85
N THR A 156 13.52 21.98 -7.43
CA THR A 156 13.16 22.99 -8.42
C THR A 156 12.56 22.35 -9.67
N LEU A 157 13.18 21.27 -10.17
CA LEU A 157 12.68 20.58 -11.35
C LEU A 157 11.29 19.96 -11.11
N LEU A 158 11.08 19.24 -9.99
CA LEU A 158 9.77 18.70 -9.65
C LEU A 158 8.69 19.78 -9.49
N THR A 159 9.04 20.89 -8.84
CA THR A 159 8.15 22.05 -8.71
C THR A 159 7.79 22.64 -10.09
N ASP A 160 8.76 22.84 -10.94
CA ASP A 160 8.56 23.42 -12.26
C ASP A 160 7.80 22.48 -13.21
N LEU A 161 8.01 21.16 -13.10
CA LEU A 161 7.20 20.14 -13.79
C LEU A 161 5.74 20.21 -13.32
N ALA A 162 5.49 20.24 -12.01
CA ALA A 162 4.15 20.28 -11.43
C ALA A 162 3.38 21.54 -11.86
N LEU A 163 4.07 22.69 -11.91
CA LEU A 163 3.50 24.00 -12.23
C LEU A 163 3.58 24.37 -13.72
N ASP A 164 4.12 23.49 -14.57
CA ASP A 164 4.30 23.74 -16.01
C ASP A 164 5.06 25.05 -16.29
N LYS A 165 6.26 25.20 -15.73
CA LYS A 165 7.09 26.40 -15.90
C LYS A 165 8.59 26.08 -15.93
N GLY A 166 9.43 27.08 -16.13
CA GLY A 166 10.88 27.11 -15.98
C GLY A 166 11.62 25.86 -16.47
N LYS A 167 12.45 25.27 -15.59
CA LYS A 167 13.23 24.06 -15.87
C LYS A 167 12.33 22.85 -16.25
N GLY A 168 11.10 22.80 -15.76
CA GLY A 168 10.14 21.73 -16.09
C GLY A 168 9.76 21.75 -17.57
N ARG A 169 9.48 22.91 -18.14
CA ARG A 169 9.21 23.07 -19.58
C ARG A 169 10.47 22.83 -20.43
N GLU A 170 11.63 23.32 -19.99
CA GLU A 170 12.90 23.08 -20.67
C GLU A 170 13.20 21.58 -20.76
N ALA A 171 13.10 20.86 -19.64
CA ALA A 171 13.36 19.41 -19.58
C ALA A 171 12.33 18.60 -20.38
N SER A 172 11.08 19.08 -20.49
CA SER A 172 10.01 18.40 -21.24
C SER A 172 10.00 18.77 -22.73
N GLY A 173 10.83 19.71 -23.17
CA GLY A 173 10.86 20.21 -24.55
C GLY A 173 9.63 21.04 -24.93
N GLY A 174 8.91 21.61 -23.95
CA GLY A 174 7.69 22.41 -24.12
C GLY A 174 6.76 22.37 -22.93
N SER A 175 5.46 22.59 -23.15
CA SER A 175 4.47 22.49 -22.08
C SER A 175 4.39 21.08 -21.48
N VAL A 176 4.29 21.00 -20.15
CA VAL A 176 4.23 19.74 -19.41
C VAL A 176 2.81 19.19 -19.45
N ASN A 177 2.66 17.96 -19.93
CA ASN A 177 1.36 17.27 -19.96
C ASN A 177 0.78 17.10 -18.55
N TYR A 178 -0.55 17.16 -18.42
CA TYR A 178 -1.24 17.06 -17.11
C TYR A 178 -0.88 15.78 -16.33
N ARG A 179 -0.68 14.64 -16.99
CA ARG A 179 -0.29 13.41 -16.32
C ARG A 179 1.12 13.50 -15.74
N THR A 180 2.09 13.99 -16.53
CA THR A 180 3.46 14.23 -16.04
C THR A 180 3.48 15.22 -14.87
N ARG A 181 2.64 16.29 -14.92
CA ARG A 181 2.44 17.22 -13.80
C ARG A 181 1.90 16.52 -12.56
N ALA A 182 0.88 15.66 -12.72
CA ALA A 182 0.31 14.88 -11.60
C ALA A 182 1.36 13.95 -10.98
N PHE A 183 2.17 13.28 -11.80
CA PHE A 183 3.25 12.41 -11.31
C PHE A 183 4.35 13.20 -10.60
N ALA A 184 4.65 14.42 -11.03
CA ALA A 184 5.56 15.30 -10.31
C ALA A 184 4.99 15.73 -8.94
N LEU A 185 3.66 16.00 -8.84
CA LEU A 185 2.99 16.30 -7.57
C LEU A 185 3.06 15.13 -6.58
N TYR A 186 2.78 13.89 -7.04
CA TYR A 186 3.01 12.70 -6.22
C TYR A 186 4.49 12.57 -5.83
N GLY A 187 5.40 12.83 -6.78
CA GLY A 187 6.84 12.82 -6.55
C GLY A 187 7.29 13.77 -5.45
N LEU A 188 6.74 14.99 -5.39
CA LEU A 188 6.99 15.95 -4.32
C LEU A 188 6.56 15.41 -2.95
N GLY A 189 5.37 14.80 -2.87
CA GLY A 189 4.88 14.16 -1.65
C GLY A 189 5.76 13.01 -1.18
N LEU A 190 6.19 12.13 -2.10
CA LEU A 190 7.05 10.97 -1.82
C LEU A 190 8.46 11.38 -1.40
N LEU A 191 9.03 12.42 -2.04
CA LEU A 191 10.32 13.00 -1.65
C LEU A 191 10.23 13.54 -0.21
N ALA A 192 9.25 14.39 0.06
CA ALA A 192 9.06 15.00 1.37
C ALA A 192 8.73 13.98 2.47
N HIS A 193 8.10 12.85 2.14
CA HIS A 193 7.77 11.79 3.10
C HIS A 193 9.00 11.27 3.84
N ARG A 194 10.14 11.16 3.15
CA ARG A 194 11.39 10.65 3.71
C ARG A 194 12.23 11.71 4.43
N GLU A 195 12.00 12.96 4.08
CA GLU A 195 12.77 14.05 4.63
C GLU A 195 12.50 14.28 6.12
N THR A 196 13.54 14.64 6.85
CA THR A 196 13.42 15.09 8.25
C THR A 196 13.45 16.61 8.35
N ASN A 197 13.98 17.30 7.33
CA ASN A 197 14.09 18.75 7.32
C ASN A 197 12.74 19.38 6.97
N VAL A 198 12.18 20.15 7.90
CA VAL A 198 10.88 20.81 7.75
C VAL A 198 10.85 21.83 6.60
N GLU A 199 11.98 22.48 6.30
CA GLU A 199 12.06 23.46 5.20
C GLU A 199 11.98 22.78 3.82
N ILE A 200 12.52 21.57 3.69
CA ILE A 200 12.37 20.78 2.46
C ILE A 200 10.90 20.34 2.30
N LYS A 201 10.26 19.92 3.38
CA LYS A 201 8.81 19.60 3.38
C LYS A 201 7.98 20.81 3.01
N ARG A 202 8.33 22.00 3.51
CA ARG A 202 7.67 23.26 3.15
C ARG A 202 7.83 23.58 1.66
N LYS A 203 9.04 23.45 1.11
CA LYS A 203 9.28 23.64 -0.32
C LYS A 203 8.45 22.66 -1.18
N ALA A 204 8.27 21.43 -0.74
CA ALA A 204 7.42 20.45 -1.43
C ALA A 204 5.92 20.78 -1.30
N PHE A 205 5.48 21.33 -0.18
CA PHE A 205 4.09 21.72 0.07
C PHE A 205 3.63 22.90 -0.80
N GLU A 206 4.47 23.91 -1.02
CA GLU A 206 4.06 25.13 -1.75
C GLU A 206 3.47 24.85 -3.14
N PRO A 207 4.11 24.07 -4.05
CA PRO A 207 3.50 23.76 -5.34
C PRO A 207 2.22 22.90 -5.23
N LEU A 208 2.11 22.02 -4.23
CA LEU A 208 0.89 21.26 -3.96
C LEU A 208 -0.26 22.20 -3.60
N LYS A 209 0.00 23.17 -2.73
CA LYS A 209 -0.95 24.21 -2.31
C LYS A 209 -1.34 25.11 -3.48
N GLU A 210 -0.38 25.56 -4.29
CA GLU A 210 -0.62 26.40 -5.47
C GLU A 210 -1.58 25.69 -6.44
N VAL A 211 -1.31 24.42 -6.79
CA VAL A 211 -2.19 23.63 -7.66
C VAL A 211 -3.58 23.46 -7.04
N LEU A 212 -3.66 23.18 -5.74
CA LEU A 212 -4.96 22.96 -5.08
C LEU A 212 -5.80 24.25 -5.02
N ALA A 213 -5.17 25.39 -4.81
CA ALA A 213 -5.83 26.70 -4.67
C ALA A 213 -6.18 27.39 -6.00
N ASP A 214 -5.51 27.04 -7.12
CA ASP A 214 -5.75 27.71 -8.41
C ASP A 214 -7.06 27.26 -9.06
N ASP A 215 -8.08 28.11 -9.06
CA ASP A 215 -9.39 27.86 -9.67
C ASP A 215 -9.35 27.67 -11.20
N LYS A 216 -8.26 28.05 -11.87
CA LYS A 216 -8.07 27.83 -13.30
C LYS A 216 -7.71 26.37 -13.60
N ILE A 217 -7.11 25.68 -12.64
CA ILE A 217 -6.78 24.26 -12.73
C ILE A 217 -8.04 23.45 -12.39
N ARG A 218 -8.74 22.98 -13.41
CA ARG A 218 -9.96 22.16 -13.27
C ARG A 218 -9.71 20.66 -13.48
N ASP A 219 -8.49 20.28 -13.84
CA ASP A 219 -8.15 18.88 -14.04
C ASP A 219 -8.16 18.14 -12.70
N ARG A 220 -9.01 17.10 -12.62
CA ARG A 220 -9.19 16.32 -11.39
C ARG A 220 -7.94 15.54 -10.99
N ASN A 221 -7.14 15.12 -11.98
CA ASN A 221 -5.92 14.36 -11.69
C ASN A 221 -4.89 15.23 -10.96
N LEU A 222 -4.76 16.50 -11.35
CA LEU A 222 -3.84 17.44 -10.70
C LEU A 222 -4.29 17.75 -9.26
N LYS A 223 -5.58 18.00 -9.05
CA LYS A 223 -6.13 18.30 -7.72
C LYS A 223 -6.00 17.08 -6.80
N VAL A 224 -6.34 15.88 -7.28
CA VAL A 224 -6.21 14.64 -6.49
C VAL A 224 -4.76 14.33 -6.18
N ALA A 225 -3.83 14.53 -7.14
CA ALA A 225 -2.40 14.35 -6.89
C ALA A 225 -1.87 15.33 -5.83
N ALA A 226 -2.32 16.59 -5.86
CA ALA A 226 -1.96 17.58 -4.85
C ALA A 226 -2.47 17.19 -3.45
N ILE A 227 -3.74 16.78 -3.32
CA ILE A 227 -4.33 16.35 -2.04
C ILE A 227 -3.59 15.12 -1.48
N ASN A 228 -3.38 14.08 -2.30
CA ASN A 228 -2.65 12.88 -1.85
C ASN A 228 -1.19 13.19 -1.55
N GLY A 229 -0.53 14.06 -2.35
CA GLY A 229 0.82 14.54 -2.08
C GLY A 229 0.94 15.21 -0.70
N MET A 230 -0.03 16.07 -0.34
CA MET A 230 -0.11 16.67 1.00
C MET A 230 -0.33 15.62 2.08
N GLY A 231 -1.24 14.68 1.87
CA GLY A 231 -1.59 13.64 2.85
C GLY A 231 -0.45 12.70 3.22
N ILE A 232 0.62 12.64 2.40
CA ILE A 232 1.79 11.78 2.64
C ILE A 232 3.05 12.54 3.07
N LEU A 233 2.99 13.84 3.37
CA LEU A 233 4.16 14.64 3.76
C LEU A 233 4.85 14.17 5.05
N ASN A 234 4.19 13.38 5.88
CA ASN A 234 4.75 12.83 7.12
C ASN A 234 5.36 13.90 8.02
N ILE A 235 4.57 14.91 8.40
CA ILE A 235 5.01 16.07 9.18
C ILE A 235 4.98 15.71 10.66
N GLY A 236 6.09 15.95 11.38
CA GLY A 236 6.18 15.78 12.82
C GLY A 236 5.43 16.87 13.61
N THR A 237 5.41 16.72 14.92
CA THR A 237 4.81 17.69 15.87
C THR A 237 5.76 18.06 17.02
N SER A 238 7.04 17.72 16.86
CA SER A 238 8.06 17.91 17.91
C SER A 238 8.52 19.36 18.02
N THR A 239 8.49 20.11 16.93
CA THR A 239 8.94 21.51 16.87
C THR A 239 7.81 22.45 16.48
N GLU A 240 7.90 23.74 16.82
CA GLU A 240 6.92 24.74 16.41
C GLU A 240 6.85 24.89 14.87
N SER A 241 7.97 24.79 14.16
CA SER A 241 8.00 24.85 12.70
C SER A 241 7.24 23.66 12.06
N GLU A 242 7.37 22.46 12.64
CA GLU A 242 6.60 21.28 12.20
C GLU A 242 5.10 21.47 12.46
N LYS A 243 4.72 21.91 13.66
CA LYS A 243 3.31 22.18 14.00
C LYS A 243 2.71 23.24 13.09
N GLN A 244 3.46 24.32 12.83
CA GLN A 244 3.02 25.38 11.94
C GLN A 244 2.80 24.84 10.51
N LEU A 245 3.76 24.09 9.97
CA LEU A 245 3.62 23.49 8.64
C LEU A 245 2.45 22.51 8.59
N LEU A 246 2.28 21.66 9.60
CA LEU A 246 1.15 20.72 9.69
C LEU A 246 -0.19 21.48 9.65
N ASN A 247 -0.33 22.56 10.43
CA ASN A 247 -1.52 23.38 10.43
C ASN A 247 -1.78 24.01 9.05
N GLU A 248 -0.76 24.57 8.41
CA GLU A 248 -0.88 25.17 7.06
C GLU A 248 -1.34 24.13 6.01
N VAL A 249 -0.82 22.91 6.07
CA VAL A 249 -1.22 21.81 5.17
C VAL A 249 -2.68 21.40 5.43
N VAL A 250 -3.05 21.22 6.69
CA VAL A 250 -4.41 20.86 7.07
C VAL A 250 -5.40 21.97 6.69
N ASP A 251 -5.05 23.24 6.91
CA ASP A 251 -5.86 24.40 6.50
C ASP A 251 -6.07 24.43 4.98
N ALA A 252 -5.04 24.16 4.18
CA ALA A 252 -5.18 24.09 2.73
C ALA A 252 -6.16 23.00 2.28
N LEU A 253 -6.09 21.82 2.89
CA LEU A 253 -7.02 20.71 2.63
C LEU A 253 -8.45 21.03 3.09
N GLU A 254 -8.61 21.61 4.28
CA GLU A 254 -9.90 22.02 4.83
C GLU A 254 -10.55 23.11 3.98
N ASN A 255 -9.79 24.15 3.62
CA ASN A 255 -10.28 25.25 2.77
C ASN A 255 -10.80 24.72 1.42
N TYR A 256 -10.11 23.76 0.80
CA TYR A 256 -10.60 23.14 -0.44
C TYR A 256 -11.83 22.26 -0.18
N TYR A 257 -11.81 21.49 0.89
CA TYR A 257 -12.93 20.63 1.28
C TYR A 257 -14.21 21.42 1.54
N MET A 258 -14.11 22.61 2.13
CA MET A 258 -15.25 23.47 2.47
C MET A 258 -15.78 24.31 1.30
N GLN A 259 -15.19 24.22 0.11
CA GLN A 259 -15.74 24.89 -1.07
C GLN A 259 -17.08 24.28 -1.50
N LYS A 260 -17.99 25.13 -1.97
CA LYS A 260 -19.26 24.69 -2.58
C LYS A 260 -19.02 24.32 -4.04
N LEU A 261 -18.71 23.07 -4.28
CA LEU A 261 -18.39 22.54 -5.60
C LEU A 261 -19.52 21.65 -6.14
N GLY A 262 -19.56 21.47 -7.47
CA GLY A 262 -20.52 20.60 -8.15
C GLY A 262 -20.27 19.11 -7.86
N ALA A 263 -21.26 18.26 -8.18
CA ALA A 263 -21.21 16.82 -7.90
C ALA A 263 -19.97 16.13 -8.52
N GLY A 264 -19.51 16.56 -9.72
CA GLY A 264 -18.30 16.00 -10.35
C GLY A 264 -17.00 16.31 -9.63
N GLU A 265 -16.97 17.41 -8.86
CA GLU A 265 -15.80 17.86 -8.10
C GLU A 265 -15.83 17.34 -6.65
N GLN A 266 -16.97 16.87 -6.16
CA GLN A 266 -17.07 16.21 -4.85
C GLN A 266 -16.23 14.91 -4.79
N LEU A 267 -16.02 14.25 -5.93
CA LEU A 267 -15.07 13.14 -6.02
C LEU A 267 -13.66 13.60 -5.64
N ILE A 268 -13.24 14.81 -6.04
CA ILE A 268 -11.92 15.35 -5.67
C ILE A 268 -11.90 15.66 -4.16
N GLN A 269 -12.96 16.33 -3.66
CA GLN A 269 -13.07 16.66 -2.23
C GLN A 269 -13.06 15.42 -1.35
N SER A 270 -13.54 14.27 -1.84
CA SER A 270 -13.54 13.02 -1.07
C SER A 270 -12.13 12.50 -0.72
N HIS A 271 -11.07 12.99 -1.36
CA HIS A 271 -9.69 12.68 -0.97
C HIS A 271 -9.21 13.46 0.26
N CYS A 272 -9.86 14.59 0.62
CA CYS A 272 -9.44 15.40 1.75
C CYS A 272 -9.62 14.72 3.12
N PRO A 273 -10.77 14.07 3.47
CA PRO A 273 -10.92 13.45 4.78
C PRO A 273 -9.86 12.41 5.12
N PRO A 274 -9.52 11.42 4.25
CA PRO A 274 -8.43 10.49 4.52
C PRO A 274 -7.06 11.16 4.61
N ALA A 275 -6.78 12.18 3.79
CA ALA A 275 -5.52 12.92 3.84
C ALA A 275 -5.36 13.67 5.17
N ILE A 276 -6.40 14.36 5.63
CA ILE A 276 -6.41 15.07 6.92
C ILE A 276 -6.25 14.07 8.07
N ALA A 277 -6.96 12.93 8.03
CA ALA A 277 -6.88 11.92 9.07
C ALA A 277 -5.47 11.30 9.17
N LYS A 278 -4.80 11.04 8.04
CA LYS A 278 -3.41 10.57 8.01
C LYS A 278 -2.43 11.56 8.64
N LEU A 279 -2.64 12.86 8.40
CA LEU A 279 -1.77 13.93 8.91
C LEU A 279 -1.93 14.14 10.42
N LEU A 280 -3.15 14.12 10.92
CA LEU A 280 -3.45 14.46 12.32
C LEU A 280 -3.35 13.26 13.26
N GLY A 281 -3.92 12.11 12.87
CA GLY A 281 -4.13 11.01 13.80
C GLY A 281 -5.10 11.37 14.92
N ARG A 282 -5.35 10.41 15.84
CA ARG A 282 -6.41 10.50 16.87
C ARG A 282 -6.07 11.38 18.07
N ASP A 283 -4.80 11.72 18.26
CA ASP A 283 -4.34 12.46 19.45
C ASP A 283 -4.10 13.95 19.21
N HIS A 284 -4.22 14.41 17.96
CA HIS A 284 -4.00 15.81 17.62
C HIS A 284 -5.13 16.70 18.16
N GLU A 285 -4.81 17.91 18.60
CA GLU A 285 -5.78 18.86 19.17
C GLU A 285 -6.94 19.22 18.23
N ARG A 286 -6.68 19.26 16.90
CA ARG A 286 -7.71 19.52 15.88
C ARG A 286 -8.57 18.29 15.55
N ALA A 287 -8.28 17.11 16.08
CA ALA A 287 -9.01 15.89 15.74
C ALA A 287 -10.52 16.00 16.05
N GLU A 288 -10.90 16.66 17.16
CA GLU A 288 -12.33 16.82 17.52
C GLU A 288 -13.09 17.67 16.50
N HIS A 289 -12.48 18.73 15.96
CA HIS A 289 -13.07 19.53 14.90
C HIS A 289 -13.39 18.68 13.67
N PHE A 290 -12.44 17.88 13.20
CA PHE A 290 -12.63 17.05 12.01
C PHE A 290 -13.54 15.84 12.25
N LYS A 291 -13.52 15.24 13.45
CA LYS A 291 -14.51 14.22 13.81
C LYS A 291 -15.93 14.75 13.68
N LYS A 292 -16.18 15.96 14.19
CA LYS A 292 -17.50 16.59 14.07
C LYS A 292 -17.84 16.91 12.62
N LEU A 293 -16.91 17.54 11.86
CA LEU A 293 -17.11 17.88 10.45
C LEU A 293 -17.47 16.66 9.60
N PHE A 294 -16.71 15.57 9.74
CA PHE A 294 -16.93 14.36 8.95
C PHE A 294 -18.19 13.59 9.41
N ALA A 295 -18.54 13.65 10.69
CA ALA A 295 -19.80 13.10 11.19
C ALA A 295 -21.01 13.85 10.65
N ASP A 296 -20.95 15.18 10.60
CA ASP A 296 -22.02 16.02 10.06
C ASP A 296 -22.20 15.77 8.55
N ASP A 297 -21.11 15.61 7.79
CA ASP A 297 -21.17 15.26 6.37
C ASP A 297 -21.70 13.84 6.15
N LEU A 298 -21.31 12.88 6.97
CA LEU A 298 -21.80 11.49 6.90
C LEU A 298 -23.33 11.43 7.16
N LEU A 299 -23.85 12.34 7.99
CA LEU A 299 -25.28 12.53 8.24
C LEU A 299 -25.99 13.42 7.21
N GLU A 300 -25.32 13.92 6.19
CA GLU A 300 -25.82 14.92 5.24
C GLU A 300 -26.30 16.22 5.92
N LYS A 301 -25.74 16.56 7.10
CA LYS A 301 -26.06 17.75 7.91
C LYS A 301 -24.97 18.83 7.88
N GLY A 302 -23.90 18.63 7.11
CA GLY A 302 -22.80 19.56 7.00
C GLY A 302 -23.22 20.94 6.44
N GLU A 303 -22.45 21.99 6.75
CA GLU A 303 -22.68 23.35 6.26
C GLU A 303 -22.66 23.44 4.73
N VAL A 304 -21.82 22.64 4.11
CA VAL A 304 -21.77 22.47 2.66
C VAL A 304 -22.50 21.18 2.28
N LYS A 305 -23.59 21.31 1.53
CA LYS A 305 -24.34 20.12 1.08
C LYS A 305 -23.51 19.29 0.12
N ARG A 306 -23.21 18.08 0.54
CA ARG A 306 -22.53 17.06 -0.25
C ARG A 306 -23.40 15.80 -0.27
N SER A 307 -23.61 15.24 -1.44
CA SER A 307 -24.49 14.07 -1.63
C SER A 307 -23.77 12.91 -2.33
N GLY A 308 -22.46 13.03 -2.59
CA GLY A 308 -21.67 11.98 -3.23
C GLY A 308 -21.39 10.83 -2.26
N ASN A 309 -21.60 9.60 -2.70
CA ASN A 309 -21.27 8.41 -1.91
C ASN A 309 -19.80 8.40 -1.52
N GLU A 310 -18.92 8.91 -2.38
CA GLU A 310 -17.48 8.99 -2.16
C GLU A 310 -17.12 9.86 -0.95
N ILE A 311 -17.89 10.92 -0.69
CA ILE A 311 -17.72 11.74 0.52
C ILE A 311 -18.05 10.93 1.77
N ALA A 312 -19.22 10.28 1.81
CA ALA A 312 -19.63 9.46 2.95
C ALA A 312 -18.64 8.31 3.22
N GLN A 313 -18.20 7.62 2.17
CA GLN A 313 -17.17 6.58 2.24
C GLN A 313 -15.88 7.10 2.88
N SER A 314 -15.40 8.26 2.43
CA SER A 314 -14.17 8.89 2.91
C SER A 314 -14.29 9.40 4.34
N CYS A 315 -15.44 9.97 4.72
CA CYS A 315 -15.73 10.39 6.10
C CYS A 315 -15.76 9.18 7.06
N ALA A 316 -16.35 8.06 6.65
CA ALA A 316 -16.35 6.84 7.46
C ALA A 316 -14.92 6.33 7.71
N LEU A 317 -14.06 6.27 6.67
CA LEU A 317 -12.65 5.88 6.81
C LEU A 317 -11.86 6.85 7.70
N ALA A 318 -12.06 8.16 7.53
CA ALA A 318 -11.38 9.18 8.32
C ALA A 318 -11.77 9.12 9.80
N LEU A 319 -13.04 8.89 10.12
CA LEU A 319 -13.49 8.68 11.49
C LEU A 319 -12.80 7.47 12.13
N GLY A 320 -12.61 6.37 11.40
CA GLY A 320 -11.86 5.21 11.89
C GLY A 320 -10.44 5.54 12.36
N GLN A 321 -9.80 6.54 11.76
CA GLN A 321 -8.44 6.97 12.10
C GLN A 321 -8.40 8.04 13.21
N LEU A 322 -9.43 8.87 13.33
CA LEU A 322 -9.46 10.03 14.26
C LEU A 322 -10.11 9.73 15.60
N VAL A 323 -11.05 8.78 15.66
CA VAL A 323 -11.81 8.47 16.88
C VAL A 323 -10.95 7.63 17.83
N LYS A 324 -10.96 8.00 19.11
CA LYS A 324 -10.24 7.27 20.15
C LYS A 324 -11.00 6.02 20.59
N PRO A 325 -10.29 4.92 20.90
CA PRO A 325 -10.93 3.75 21.51
C PRO A 325 -11.48 4.09 22.89
N TYR A 326 -12.51 3.35 23.31
CA TYR A 326 -13.05 3.49 24.65
C TYR A 326 -13.40 2.10 25.23
N ASP A 327 -12.96 1.88 26.46
CA ASP A 327 -13.11 0.62 27.18
C ASP A 327 -14.06 0.74 28.38
N ASP A 328 -14.33 1.99 28.83
CA ASP A 328 -15.19 2.25 29.98
C ASP A 328 -16.68 2.16 29.59
N LYS A 329 -17.45 1.37 30.34
CA LYS A 329 -18.92 1.27 30.17
C LYS A 329 -19.65 2.58 30.56
N ASP A 330 -19.00 3.48 31.28
CA ASP A 330 -19.54 4.79 31.58
C ASP A 330 -19.42 5.74 30.38
N ALA A 331 -20.47 5.77 29.57
CA ALA A 331 -20.55 6.61 28.36
C ALA A 331 -20.30 8.10 28.61
N LYS A 332 -20.47 8.59 29.85
CA LYS A 332 -20.22 10.01 30.20
C LYS A 332 -18.72 10.33 30.18
N LYS A 333 -17.86 9.33 30.36
CA LYS A 333 -16.40 9.48 30.32
C LYS A 333 -15.79 9.31 28.94
N CYS A 334 -16.58 8.92 27.95
CA CYS A 334 -16.11 8.59 26.60
C CYS A 334 -16.76 9.52 25.55
N PRO A 335 -16.23 10.72 25.33
CA PRO A 335 -16.83 11.71 24.41
C PRO A 335 -16.89 11.21 22.96
N ASP A 336 -16.02 10.28 22.59
CA ASP A 336 -15.93 9.73 21.24
C ASP A 336 -16.93 8.60 20.95
N LYS A 337 -17.63 8.08 21.97
CA LYS A 337 -18.63 7.01 21.82
C LYS A 337 -19.68 7.33 20.74
N LYS A 338 -20.15 8.57 20.69
CA LYS A 338 -21.14 9.06 19.71
C LYS A 338 -20.72 8.79 18.25
N TYR A 339 -19.41 8.79 17.95
CA TYR A 339 -18.90 8.54 16.59
C TYR A 339 -18.89 7.05 16.26
N SER A 340 -18.60 6.18 17.23
CA SER A 340 -18.76 4.73 17.04
C SER A 340 -20.22 4.34 16.86
N GLU A 341 -21.14 4.94 17.65
CA GLU A 341 -22.58 4.75 17.49
C GLU A 341 -23.05 5.20 16.10
N LEU A 342 -22.59 6.38 15.63
CA LEU A 342 -22.88 6.85 14.28
C LEU A 342 -22.40 5.87 13.21
N LEU A 343 -21.17 5.35 13.31
CA LEU A 343 -20.67 4.38 12.34
C LEU A 343 -21.49 3.07 12.34
N LEU A 344 -21.99 2.65 13.51
CA LEU A 344 -22.89 1.51 13.59
C LEU A 344 -24.24 1.79 12.93
N ASP A 345 -24.82 2.98 13.11
CA ASP A 345 -26.03 3.40 12.41
C ASP A 345 -25.81 3.43 10.89
N MET A 346 -24.65 3.94 10.44
CA MET A 346 -24.30 3.93 9.02
C MET A 346 -24.14 2.50 8.47
N TRP A 347 -23.57 1.58 9.24
CA TRP A 347 -23.50 0.16 8.86
C TRP A 347 -24.89 -0.44 8.60
N HIS A 348 -25.85 -0.11 9.43
CA HIS A 348 -27.22 -0.63 9.30
C HIS A 348 -28.02 0.04 8.18
N ASP A 349 -27.99 1.36 8.13
CA ASP A 349 -29.04 2.13 7.45
C ASP A 349 -28.57 2.94 6.24
N HIS A 350 -27.24 3.07 6.00
CA HIS A 350 -26.77 3.88 4.87
C HIS A 350 -27.11 3.23 3.51
N LYS A 351 -27.60 4.05 2.57
CA LYS A 351 -28.01 3.61 1.23
C LYS A 351 -26.87 3.00 0.39
N ASP A 352 -25.66 3.53 0.53
CA ASP A 352 -24.46 3.05 -0.19
C ASP A 352 -23.79 1.90 0.55
N VAL A 353 -23.66 0.76 -0.13
CA VAL A 353 -23.06 -0.47 0.41
C VAL A 353 -21.62 -0.25 0.87
N GLN A 354 -20.83 0.54 0.11
CA GLN A 354 -19.43 0.74 0.45
C GLN A 354 -19.26 1.62 1.69
N THR A 355 -20.13 2.62 1.88
CA THR A 355 -20.15 3.39 3.12
C THR A 355 -20.45 2.50 4.32
N ARG A 356 -21.41 1.57 4.21
CA ARG A 356 -21.69 0.56 5.24
C ARG A 356 -20.44 -0.27 5.55
N ASN A 357 -19.81 -0.82 4.52
CA ASN A 357 -18.61 -1.65 4.65
C ASN A 357 -17.44 -0.91 5.33
N PHE A 358 -17.19 0.33 4.93
CA PHE A 358 -16.16 1.15 5.55
C PHE A 358 -16.51 1.53 6.99
N SER A 359 -17.79 1.68 7.31
CA SER A 359 -18.23 2.00 8.68
C SER A 359 -17.96 0.86 9.65
N VAL A 360 -18.33 -0.39 9.31
CA VAL A 360 -18.03 -1.55 10.18
C VAL A 360 -16.52 -1.79 10.31
N LEU A 361 -15.79 -1.60 9.24
CA LEU A 361 -14.32 -1.71 9.27
C LEU A 361 -13.70 -0.64 10.19
N SER A 362 -14.20 0.59 10.14
CA SER A 362 -13.73 1.71 10.96
C SER A 362 -13.96 1.47 12.46
N LEU A 363 -15.01 0.72 12.85
CA LEU A 363 -15.17 0.27 14.24
C LEU A 363 -14.01 -0.64 14.68
N GLY A 364 -13.50 -1.50 13.78
CA GLY A 364 -12.30 -2.30 14.03
C GLY A 364 -11.04 -1.45 14.22
N PHE A 365 -10.86 -0.42 13.40
CA PHE A 365 -9.74 0.53 13.51
C PHE A 365 -9.79 1.36 14.80
N ILE A 366 -10.98 1.82 15.21
CA ILE A 366 -11.16 2.56 16.46
C ILE A 366 -10.73 1.70 17.64
N GLY A 367 -11.16 0.43 17.65
CA GLY A 367 -10.85 -0.49 18.75
C GLY A 367 -11.71 -0.25 19.99
N GLY A 368 -11.26 -0.77 21.14
CA GLY A 368 -11.95 -0.70 22.43
C GLY A 368 -12.93 -1.86 22.66
N GLU A 369 -13.10 -2.27 23.92
CA GLU A 369 -13.89 -3.46 24.28
C GLU A 369 -15.36 -3.37 23.86
N LEU A 370 -15.95 -2.16 23.89
CA LEU A 370 -17.34 -1.97 23.47
C LEU A 370 -17.51 -2.15 21.97
N ASN A 371 -16.56 -1.67 21.14
CA ASN A 371 -16.61 -1.92 19.71
C ASN A 371 -16.39 -3.40 19.38
N LYS A 372 -15.56 -4.13 20.14
CA LYS A 372 -15.42 -5.57 20.02
C LYS A 372 -16.76 -6.30 20.25
N GLU A 373 -17.48 -5.97 21.34
CA GLU A 373 -18.78 -6.56 21.63
C GLU A 373 -19.78 -6.30 20.48
N VAL A 374 -19.79 -5.05 19.95
CA VAL A 374 -20.61 -4.68 18.78
C VAL A 374 -20.24 -5.49 17.55
N LEU A 375 -18.94 -5.55 17.19
CA LEU A 375 -18.47 -6.28 16.01
C LEU A 375 -18.79 -7.76 16.06
N LEU A 376 -18.65 -8.43 17.23
CA LEU A 376 -19.05 -9.83 17.43
C LEU A 376 -20.54 -10.04 17.21
N LYS A 377 -21.37 -9.14 17.74
CA LYS A 377 -22.82 -9.19 17.55
C LYS A 377 -23.22 -8.99 16.08
N GLU A 378 -22.58 -8.02 15.41
CA GLU A 378 -22.85 -7.78 13.99
C GLU A 378 -22.33 -8.92 13.11
N PHE A 379 -21.18 -9.52 13.42
CA PHE A 379 -20.69 -10.72 12.75
C PHE A 379 -21.68 -11.90 12.86
N ASP A 380 -22.28 -12.12 14.02
CA ASP A 380 -23.27 -13.19 14.20
C ASP A 380 -24.52 -12.99 13.34
N LYS A 381 -25.03 -11.77 13.28
CA LYS A 381 -26.23 -11.39 12.52
C LYS A 381 -26.01 -11.28 11.02
N ALA A 382 -24.81 -10.92 10.59
CA ALA A 382 -24.50 -10.57 9.21
C ALA A 382 -24.80 -11.67 8.20
N GLY A 383 -25.23 -11.27 7.01
CA GLY A 383 -25.43 -12.16 5.86
C GLY A 383 -24.10 -12.76 5.38
N LYS A 384 -24.12 -14.05 4.97
CA LYS A 384 -22.90 -14.83 4.71
C LYS A 384 -22.03 -14.28 3.57
N ASN A 385 -22.61 -13.73 2.52
CA ASN A 385 -21.89 -13.49 1.27
C ASN A 385 -21.29 -12.10 1.15
N GLN A 386 -21.88 -11.08 1.73
CA GLN A 386 -21.44 -9.69 1.56
C GLN A 386 -21.01 -9.03 2.89
N GLU A 387 -21.79 -9.17 3.94
CA GLU A 387 -21.59 -8.45 5.20
C GLU A 387 -20.63 -9.18 6.13
N LYS A 388 -20.78 -10.51 6.28
CA LYS A 388 -19.98 -11.32 7.19
C LYS A 388 -18.48 -11.27 6.89
N PRO A 389 -18.01 -11.26 5.62
CA PRO A 389 -16.61 -11.05 5.30
C PRO A 389 -16.03 -9.74 5.84
N TRP A 390 -16.78 -8.64 5.76
CA TRP A 390 -16.34 -7.34 6.29
C TRP A 390 -16.28 -7.32 7.82
N CYS A 391 -17.26 -7.93 8.49
CA CYS A 391 -17.23 -8.08 9.95
C CYS A 391 -16.04 -8.95 10.41
N SER A 392 -15.73 -10.04 9.67
CA SER A 392 -14.55 -10.88 9.93
C SER A 392 -13.26 -10.09 9.85
N LEU A 393 -13.13 -9.29 8.78
CA LEU A 393 -11.96 -8.43 8.58
C LEU A 393 -11.86 -7.38 9.69
N ALA A 394 -12.97 -6.74 10.05
CA ALA A 394 -13.00 -5.73 11.13
C ALA A 394 -12.57 -6.30 12.48
N LEU A 395 -12.98 -7.54 12.82
CA LEU A 395 -12.55 -8.26 14.03
C LEU A 395 -11.05 -8.57 14.00
N GLY A 396 -10.53 -8.98 12.84
CA GLY A 396 -9.08 -9.18 12.65
C GLY A 396 -8.28 -7.89 12.81
N VAL A 397 -8.73 -6.80 12.20
CA VAL A 397 -8.13 -5.46 12.30
C VAL A 397 -8.14 -4.98 13.76
N TYR A 398 -9.26 -5.13 14.46
CA TYR A 398 -9.37 -4.85 15.89
C TYR A 398 -8.27 -5.57 16.69
N SER A 399 -8.15 -6.89 16.50
CA SER A 399 -7.17 -7.71 17.23
C SER A 399 -5.73 -7.26 16.93
N HIS A 400 -5.43 -7.00 15.66
CA HIS A 400 -4.10 -6.54 15.24
C HIS A 400 -3.70 -5.24 15.93
N PHE A 401 -4.54 -4.19 15.89
CA PHE A 401 -4.21 -2.91 16.51
C PHE A 401 -4.15 -2.98 18.03
N LYS A 402 -4.97 -3.82 18.66
CA LYS A 402 -4.86 -4.10 20.09
C LYS A 402 -3.49 -4.71 20.43
N TYR A 403 -3.00 -5.67 19.64
CA TYR A 403 -1.69 -6.29 19.86
C TYR A 403 -0.54 -5.32 19.62
N GLU A 404 -0.62 -4.47 18.58
CA GLU A 404 0.40 -3.45 18.33
C GLU A 404 0.45 -2.41 19.46
N ASP A 405 -0.70 -2.00 20.01
CA ASP A 405 -0.76 -1.13 21.19
C ASP A 405 -0.16 -1.80 22.44
N GLN A 406 -0.47 -3.06 22.69
CA GLN A 406 0.12 -3.83 23.79
C GLN A 406 1.64 -3.94 23.66
N LYS A 407 2.15 -4.22 22.45
CA LYS A 407 3.59 -4.22 22.16
C LYS A 407 4.22 -2.86 22.41
N ALA A 408 3.62 -1.79 21.93
CA ALA A 408 4.13 -0.42 22.11
C ALA A 408 4.23 -0.02 23.58
N ARG A 409 3.31 -0.52 24.42
CA ARG A 409 3.31 -0.31 25.87
C ARG A 409 4.17 -1.31 26.64
N ASN A 410 4.83 -2.25 25.98
CA ASN A 410 5.56 -3.36 26.59
C ASN A 410 4.70 -4.20 27.55
N VAL A 411 3.43 -4.37 27.24
CA VAL A 411 2.49 -5.23 27.97
C VAL A 411 2.42 -6.59 27.28
N SER A 412 2.22 -7.66 28.06
CA SER A 412 2.02 -9.01 27.51
C SER A 412 0.82 -9.03 26.57
N ILE A 413 0.99 -9.66 25.40
CA ILE A 413 -0.10 -9.85 24.45
C ILE A 413 -1.07 -10.87 25.02
N GLU A 414 -2.32 -10.48 25.21
CA GLU A 414 -3.42 -11.35 25.55
C GLU A 414 -4.20 -11.71 24.29
N PRO A 415 -4.17 -12.96 23.82
CA PRO A 415 -4.88 -13.37 22.61
C PRO A 415 -6.40 -13.16 22.74
N GLU A 416 -6.99 -12.61 21.68
CA GLU A 416 -8.45 -12.44 21.56
C GLU A 416 -9.12 -13.81 21.25
N ARG A 417 -9.08 -14.70 22.24
CA ARG A 417 -9.48 -16.09 22.08
C ARG A 417 -10.93 -16.24 21.61
N PHE A 418 -11.85 -15.46 22.15
CA PHE A 418 -13.26 -15.52 21.78
C PHE A 418 -13.52 -15.09 20.35
N ILE A 419 -12.80 -14.08 19.85
CA ILE A 419 -12.83 -13.70 18.43
C ILE A 419 -12.32 -14.87 17.59
N GLY A 420 -11.16 -15.43 17.94
CA GLY A 420 -10.57 -16.57 17.22
C GLY A 420 -11.51 -17.78 17.14
N GLU A 421 -12.11 -18.18 18.27
CA GLU A 421 -13.07 -19.29 18.33
C GLU A 421 -14.31 -19.04 17.45
N THR A 422 -14.86 -17.81 17.48
CA THR A 422 -16.03 -17.41 16.69
C THR A 422 -15.74 -17.48 15.18
N LEU A 423 -14.59 -16.93 14.74
CA LEU A 423 -14.18 -16.99 13.33
C LEU A 423 -13.88 -18.41 12.88
N TYR A 424 -13.20 -19.20 13.72
CA TYR A 424 -12.84 -20.58 13.42
C TYR A 424 -14.06 -21.50 13.32
N ASP A 425 -15.02 -21.37 14.24
CA ASP A 425 -16.27 -22.13 14.18
C ASP A 425 -17.09 -21.80 12.91
N THR A 426 -17.02 -20.55 12.47
CA THR A 426 -17.63 -20.13 11.21
C THR A 426 -16.88 -20.71 10.01
N LEU A 427 -15.56 -20.73 10.02
CA LEU A 427 -14.74 -21.31 8.96
C LEU A 427 -15.09 -22.80 8.78
N LYS A 428 -15.13 -23.59 9.86
CA LYS A 428 -15.46 -25.04 9.78
C LYS A 428 -16.80 -25.33 9.12
N LYS A 429 -17.77 -24.43 9.24
CA LYS A 429 -19.16 -24.61 8.75
C LYS A 429 -19.42 -24.05 7.36
N ASN A 430 -18.45 -23.34 6.76
CA ASN A 430 -18.65 -22.67 5.49
C ASN A 430 -17.63 -23.10 4.43
N LYS A 431 -18.04 -23.01 3.16
CA LYS A 431 -17.21 -23.34 1.99
C LYS A 431 -17.22 -22.21 0.94
N GLU A 432 -17.93 -21.12 1.19
CA GLU A 432 -17.98 -19.99 0.27
C GLU A 432 -16.59 -19.31 0.24
N PRO A 433 -15.94 -19.21 -0.95
CA PRO A 433 -14.53 -18.84 -1.05
C PRO A 433 -14.21 -17.44 -0.50
N SER A 434 -15.07 -16.46 -0.76
CA SER A 434 -14.84 -15.08 -0.30
C SER A 434 -14.92 -14.99 1.24
N LEU A 435 -15.93 -15.64 1.84
CA LEU A 435 -16.05 -15.70 3.29
C LEU A 435 -14.88 -16.47 3.92
N CYS A 436 -14.52 -17.62 3.36
CA CYS A 436 -13.40 -18.41 3.88
C CYS A 436 -12.06 -17.63 3.80
N GLY A 437 -11.86 -16.87 2.72
CA GLY A 437 -10.68 -16.01 2.58
C GLY A 437 -10.63 -14.91 3.65
N SER A 438 -11.75 -14.19 3.90
CA SER A 438 -11.80 -13.16 4.93
C SER A 438 -11.63 -13.72 6.34
N LEU A 439 -12.20 -14.91 6.62
CA LEU A 439 -12.01 -15.61 7.88
C LEU A 439 -10.54 -16.00 8.07
N ALA A 440 -9.85 -16.44 7.02
CA ALA A 440 -8.43 -16.79 7.09
C ALA A 440 -7.57 -15.56 7.45
N ILE A 441 -7.83 -14.42 6.83
CA ILE A 441 -7.15 -13.15 7.17
C ILE A 441 -7.50 -12.72 8.61
N GLY A 442 -8.78 -12.75 8.98
CA GLY A 442 -9.23 -12.43 10.35
C GLY A 442 -8.57 -13.31 11.41
N LEU A 443 -8.53 -14.63 11.20
CA LEU A 443 -7.84 -15.59 12.08
C LEU A 443 -6.34 -15.34 12.15
N GLY A 444 -5.72 -15.02 11.02
CA GLY A 444 -4.30 -14.67 10.95
C GLY A 444 -3.97 -13.41 11.76
N LEU A 445 -4.75 -12.35 11.60
CA LEU A 445 -4.60 -11.09 12.35
C LEU A 445 -4.88 -11.26 13.86
N THR A 446 -5.80 -12.17 14.21
CA THR A 446 -6.11 -12.53 15.61
C THR A 446 -5.05 -13.49 16.19
N GLN A 447 -4.12 -13.99 15.37
CA GLN A 447 -3.07 -14.97 15.75
C GLN A 447 -3.62 -16.24 16.40
N PHE A 448 -4.79 -16.68 15.94
CA PHE A 448 -5.50 -17.85 16.51
C PHE A 448 -4.97 -19.17 15.93
N LYS A 449 -3.91 -19.70 16.53
CA LYS A 449 -3.16 -20.87 16.03
C LYS A 449 -3.96 -22.19 16.03
N ASP A 450 -5.04 -22.29 16.81
CA ASP A 450 -5.89 -23.50 16.85
C ASP A 450 -6.61 -23.73 15.49
N ALA A 451 -6.73 -22.71 14.65
CA ALA A 451 -7.29 -22.82 13.30
C ALA A 451 -6.28 -23.31 12.24
N ALA A 452 -4.98 -23.34 12.55
CA ALA A 452 -3.93 -23.55 11.57
C ALA A 452 -4.06 -24.89 10.81
N ASP A 453 -4.38 -25.98 11.50
CA ASP A 453 -4.49 -27.30 10.87
C ASP A 453 -5.65 -27.36 9.85
N GLU A 454 -6.81 -26.78 10.16
CA GLU A 454 -7.93 -26.68 9.22
C GLU A 454 -7.58 -25.77 8.03
N MET A 455 -6.90 -24.65 8.27
CA MET A 455 -6.48 -23.73 7.21
C MET A 455 -5.46 -24.38 6.27
N ARG A 456 -4.48 -25.14 6.80
CA ARG A 456 -3.51 -25.91 6.01
C ARG A 456 -4.21 -26.95 5.14
N LYS A 457 -5.15 -27.70 5.73
CA LYS A 457 -5.94 -28.70 5.01
C LYS A 457 -6.69 -28.05 3.84
N ARG A 458 -7.43 -26.96 4.06
CA ARG A 458 -8.18 -26.27 3.01
C ARG A 458 -7.29 -25.68 1.93
N MET A 459 -6.16 -25.08 2.30
CA MET A 459 -5.18 -24.58 1.34
C MET A 459 -4.73 -25.68 0.38
N LEU A 460 -4.49 -26.90 0.87
CA LEU A 460 -4.03 -28.02 0.06
C LEU A 460 -5.16 -28.65 -0.79
N GLU A 461 -6.37 -28.77 -0.24
CA GLU A 461 -7.50 -29.42 -0.90
C GLU A 461 -8.16 -28.50 -1.96
N ASP A 462 -8.23 -27.19 -1.69
CA ASP A 462 -9.02 -26.24 -2.48
C ASP A 462 -8.16 -25.32 -3.37
N GLN A 463 -7.01 -25.77 -3.85
CA GLN A 463 -6.09 -24.97 -4.69
C GLN A 463 -6.72 -24.42 -5.97
N GLN A 464 -7.82 -25.01 -6.45
CA GLN A 464 -8.58 -24.50 -7.60
C GLN A 464 -9.30 -23.18 -7.29
N GLN A 465 -9.52 -22.90 -6.01
CA GLN A 465 -10.02 -21.61 -5.50
C GLN A 465 -8.81 -20.72 -5.15
N GLU A 466 -8.08 -20.26 -6.17
CA GLU A 466 -6.77 -19.61 -6.04
C GLU A 466 -6.75 -18.52 -4.97
N THR A 467 -7.74 -17.63 -4.99
CA THR A 467 -7.86 -16.51 -4.05
C THR A 467 -8.04 -17.00 -2.62
N MET A 468 -8.92 -17.98 -2.39
CA MET A 468 -9.16 -18.54 -1.05
C MET A 468 -7.91 -19.24 -0.52
N ALA A 469 -7.30 -20.13 -1.31
CA ALA A 469 -6.08 -20.85 -0.92
C ALA A 469 -4.92 -19.89 -0.63
N GLY A 470 -4.79 -18.82 -1.43
CA GLY A 470 -3.81 -17.76 -1.20
C GLY A 470 -4.03 -17.03 0.13
N TYR A 471 -5.27 -16.69 0.48
CA TYR A 471 -5.57 -16.06 1.77
C TYR A 471 -5.41 -17.02 2.95
N MET A 472 -5.61 -18.33 2.76
CA MET A 472 -5.24 -19.33 3.77
C MET A 472 -3.73 -19.29 4.05
N ALA A 473 -2.89 -19.26 3.00
CA ALA A 473 -1.43 -19.13 3.15
C ALA A 473 -1.03 -17.85 3.88
N ILE A 474 -1.60 -16.69 3.49
CA ILE A 474 -1.34 -15.41 4.16
C ILE A 474 -1.81 -15.44 5.62
N GLY A 475 -2.99 -15.97 5.92
CA GLY A 475 -3.49 -16.10 7.28
C GLY A 475 -2.57 -16.95 8.16
N LEU A 476 -2.08 -18.10 7.66
CA LEU A 476 -1.09 -18.94 8.33
C LEU A 476 0.22 -18.17 8.60
N ALA A 477 0.64 -17.35 7.66
CA ALA A 477 1.84 -16.51 7.83
C ALA A 477 1.63 -15.39 8.85
N LEU A 478 0.45 -14.75 8.88
CA LEU A 478 0.12 -13.72 9.86
C LEU A 478 0.08 -14.25 11.30
N MET A 479 -0.37 -15.49 11.51
CA MET A 479 -0.34 -16.14 12.82
C MET A 479 1.01 -16.80 13.17
N ASP A 480 2.01 -16.66 12.28
CA ASP A 480 3.36 -17.24 12.45
C ASP A 480 3.35 -18.76 12.65
N ASP A 481 2.54 -19.49 11.88
CA ASP A 481 2.52 -20.97 11.93
C ASP A 481 3.65 -21.57 11.10
N LYS A 482 4.83 -21.73 11.69
CA LYS A 482 6.02 -22.32 11.03
C LYS A 482 5.80 -23.75 10.52
N ARG A 483 4.83 -24.49 11.07
CA ARG A 483 4.51 -25.86 10.64
C ARG A 483 3.96 -25.90 9.21
N SER A 484 3.40 -24.77 8.73
CA SER A 484 2.83 -24.67 7.39
C SER A 484 3.86 -24.44 6.27
N ILE A 485 5.14 -24.22 6.60
CA ILE A 485 6.18 -23.88 5.61
C ILE A 485 6.26 -24.94 4.49
N GLU A 486 6.34 -26.23 4.84
CA GLU A 486 6.45 -27.30 3.83
C GLU A 486 5.20 -27.40 2.94
N ASP A 487 4.01 -27.24 3.54
CA ASP A 487 2.75 -27.28 2.79
C ASP A 487 2.66 -26.07 1.81
N ILE A 488 3.07 -24.89 2.25
CA ILE A 488 3.08 -23.68 1.40
C ILE A 488 4.15 -23.82 0.31
N ARG A 489 5.33 -24.40 0.58
CA ARG A 489 6.32 -24.70 -0.46
C ARG A 489 5.77 -25.65 -1.54
N TYR A 490 5.05 -26.67 -1.12
CA TYR A 490 4.36 -27.55 -2.05
C TYR A 490 3.38 -26.77 -2.94
N VAL A 491 2.54 -25.91 -2.34
CA VAL A 491 1.60 -25.05 -3.08
C VAL A 491 2.32 -24.14 -4.08
N VAL A 492 3.46 -23.51 -3.70
CA VAL A 492 4.28 -22.71 -4.62
C VAL A 492 4.75 -23.55 -5.82
N GLY A 493 5.25 -24.77 -5.57
CA GLY A 493 5.72 -25.67 -6.63
C GLY A 493 4.62 -26.07 -7.62
N GLU A 494 3.42 -26.35 -7.13
CA GLU A 494 2.28 -26.78 -7.94
C GLU A 494 1.51 -25.63 -8.62
N SER A 495 1.79 -24.38 -8.24
CA SER A 495 1.01 -23.21 -8.70
C SER A 495 1.60 -22.52 -9.95
N THR A 496 2.35 -23.23 -10.78
CA THR A 496 2.97 -22.67 -12.01
C THR A 496 2.00 -22.12 -13.05
N ARG A 497 0.72 -22.47 -12.95
CA ARG A 497 -0.39 -21.96 -13.79
C ARG A 497 -1.45 -21.18 -13.01
N ARG A 498 -1.27 -21.02 -11.70
CA ARG A 498 -2.16 -20.31 -10.76
C ARG A 498 -1.39 -19.14 -10.17
N PHE A 499 -1.30 -18.07 -10.90
CA PHE A 499 -0.35 -16.99 -10.64
C PHE A 499 -0.66 -16.18 -9.40
N ASP A 500 -1.93 -15.97 -9.09
CA ASP A 500 -2.35 -15.26 -7.88
C ASP A 500 -2.04 -16.11 -6.63
N LEU A 501 -2.30 -17.41 -6.69
CA LEU A 501 -1.93 -18.34 -5.61
C LEU A 501 -0.41 -18.43 -5.42
N LEU A 502 0.34 -18.50 -6.53
CA LEU A 502 1.81 -18.51 -6.49
C LEU A 502 2.36 -17.28 -5.76
N LEU A 503 1.87 -16.09 -6.10
CA LEU A 503 2.30 -14.84 -5.48
C LEU A 503 1.96 -14.81 -3.99
N GLN A 504 0.72 -15.12 -3.61
CA GLN A 504 0.28 -15.11 -2.21
C GLN A 504 1.05 -16.14 -1.36
N ALA A 505 1.24 -17.35 -1.88
CA ALA A 505 1.99 -18.40 -1.18
C ALA A 505 3.48 -18.04 -1.03
N ALA A 506 4.11 -17.44 -2.04
CA ALA A 506 5.49 -16.96 -1.94
C ALA A 506 5.65 -15.83 -0.91
N ILE A 507 4.72 -14.87 -0.87
CA ILE A 507 4.66 -13.82 0.17
C ILE A 507 4.53 -14.47 1.57
N ALA A 508 3.66 -15.46 1.71
CA ALA A 508 3.47 -16.18 2.97
C ALA A 508 4.75 -16.89 3.43
N LEU A 509 5.49 -17.56 2.54
CA LEU A 509 6.79 -18.16 2.86
C LEU A 509 7.81 -17.12 3.29
N GLY A 510 7.90 -16.01 2.57
CA GLY A 510 8.78 -14.90 2.95
C GLY A 510 8.44 -14.37 4.35
N LYS A 511 7.15 -14.17 4.65
CA LYS A 511 6.67 -13.72 5.98
C LYS A 511 6.97 -14.73 7.08
N LEU A 512 6.91 -16.03 6.78
CA LEU A 512 7.31 -17.08 7.70
C LEU A 512 8.84 -17.20 7.86
N GLY A 513 9.63 -16.46 7.11
CA GLY A 513 11.09 -16.46 7.16
C GLY A 513 11.72 -17.68 6.50
N ASP A 514 11.06 -18.27 5.51
CA ASP A 514 11.63 -19.37 4.73
C ASP A 514 12.77 -18.88 3.84
N LYS A 515 14.00 -19.32 4.14
CA LYS A 515 15.20 -18.94 3.41
C LYS A 515 15.32 -19.60 2.03
N ASN A 516 14.53 -20.63 1.75
CA ASN A 516 14.59 -21.38 0.50
C ASN A 516 13.61 -20.88 -0.56
N VAL A 517 12.69 -20.00 -0.20
CA VAL A 517 11.68 -19.47 -1.11
C VAL A 517 12.32 -18.79 -2.34
N ALA A 518 13.41 -18.04 -2.15
CA ALA A 518 14.13 -17.39 -3.24
C ALA A 518 14.68 -18.39 -4.27
N GLU A 519 15.29 -19.47 -3.81
CA GLU A 519 15.83 -20.53 -4.67
C GLU A 519 14.71 -21.29 -5.42
N GLN A 520 13.59 -21.55 -4.73
CA GLN A 520 12.43 -22.17 -5.35
C GLN A 520 11.85 -21.28 -6.46
N LEU A 521 11.70 -19.98 -6.20
CA LEU A 521 11.21 -19.02 -7.20
C LEU A 521 12.17 -18.88 -8.39
N GLN A 522 13.49 -18.87 -8.16
CA GLN A 522 14.49 -18.88 -9.22
C GLN A 522 14.35 -20.12 -10.11
N LYS A 523 14.22 -21.30 -9.53
CA LYS A 523 14.00 -22.53 -10.28
C LYS A 523 12.73 -22.45 -11.12
N LEU A 524 11.62 -22.00 -10.53
CA LEU A 524 10.35 -21.83 -11.27
C LEU A 524 10.45 -20.79 -12.40
N MET A 525 11.32 -19.79 -12.27
CA MET A 525 11.54 -18.76 -13.29
C MET A 525 12.22 -19.34 -14.53
N THR A 526 13.13 -20.31 -14.35
CA THR A 526 13.90 -20.95 -15.43
C THR A 526 13.25 -22.23 -15.97
N ASP A 527 12.35 -22.84 -15.21
CA ASP A 527 11.72 -24.11 -15.59
C ASP A 527 10.56 -23.90 -16.58
N GLY A 528 10.59 -24.63 -17.70
CA GLY A 528 9.52 -24.67 -18.70
C GLY A 528 9.52 -23.48 -19.66
N GLU A 529 8.45 -23.38 -20.47
CA GLU A 529 8.33 -22.28 -21.43
C GLU A 529 8.04 -20.93 -20.72
N PRO A 530 8.61 -19.82 -21.23
CA PRO A 530 8.37 -18.50 -20.70
C PRO A 530 6.88 -18.13 -20.80
N ASN A 531 6.24 -17.93 -19.66
CA ASN A 531 4.88 -17.41 -19.57
C ASN A 531 4.90 -16.07 -18.86
N LEU A 532 4.36 -15.03 -19.51
CA LEU A 532 4.40 -13.66 -19.02
C LEU A 532 3.79 -13.49 -17.63
N ALA A 533 2.61 -14.08 -17.38
CA ALA A 533 1.94 -13.98 -16.10
C ALA A 533 2.71 -14.72 -14.98
N LYS A 534 3.29 -15.89 -15.29
CA LYS A 534 4.20 -16.62 -14.39
C LYS A 534 5.40 -15.77 -14.01
N LEU A 535 6.10 -15.20 -15.02
CA LEU A 535 7.28 -14.38 -14.79
C LEU A 535 6.96 -13.11 -13.98
N SER A 536 5.83 -12.46 -14.26
CA SER A 536 5.34 -11.31 -13.50
C SER A 536 5.14 -11.66 -12.02
N SER A 537 4.43 -12.75 -11.71
CA SER A 537 4.15 -13.16 -10.32
C SER A 537 5.43 -13.54 -9.58
N ILE A 538 6.33 -14.26 -10.23
CA ILE A 538 7.63 -14.63 -9.64
C ILE A 538 8.50 -13.39 -9.40
N ALA A 539 8.62 -12.50 -10.38
CA ALA A 539 9.40 -11.26 -10.26
C ALA A 539 8.87 -10.36 -9.14
N SER A 540 7.55 -10.23 -9.03
CA SER A 540 6.91 -9.51 -7.93
C SER A 540 7.24 -10.13 -6.57
N ALA A 541 7.09 -11.45 -6.43
CA ALA A 541 7.41 -12.16 -5.20
C ALA A 541 8.88 -11.97 -4.80
N ILE A 542 9.80 -12.12 -5.74
CA ILE A 542 11.25 -11.93 -5.53
C ILE A 542 11.54 -10.50 -5.09
N GLY A 543 10.97 -9.51 -5.76
CA GLY A 543 11.12 -8.09 -5.42
C GLY A 543 10.61 -7.76 -4.01
N PHE A 544 9.46 -8.33 -3.60
CA PHE A 544 8.93 -8.15 -2.25
C PHE A 544 9.79 -8.83 -1.18
N ILE A 545 10.32 -10.02 -1.45
CA ILE A 545 11.19 -10.75 -0.52
C ILE A 545 12.52 -10.01 -0.34
N GLY A 546 13.14 -9.54 -1.42
CA GLY A 546 14.35 -8.72 -1.36
C GLY A 546 15.64 -9.51 -1.07
N ASP A 547 15.75 -10.75 -1.55
CA ASP A 547 16.90 -11.64 -1.32
C ASP A 547 17.99 -11.42 -2.38
N LYS A 548 19.21 -11.04 -1.95
CA LYS A 548 20.36 -10.78 -2.83
C LYS A 548 20.78 -11.96 -3.71
N ARG A 549 20.48 -13.20 -3.32
CA ARG A 549 20.79 -14.40 -4.11
C ARG A 549 20.07 -14.40 -5.45
N THR A 550 19.01 -13.62 -5.61
CA THR A 550 18.25 -13.47 -6.84
C THR A 550 18.84 -12.48 -7.85
N ILE A 551 19.85 -11.68 -7.46
CA ILE A 551 20.43 -10.63 -8.32
C ILE A 551 20.93 -11.21 -9.66
N LYS A 552 21.76 -12.26 -9.61
CA LYS A 552 22.33 -12.85 -10.83
C LYS A 552 21.25 -13.41 -11.75
N PRO A 553 20.33 -14.28 -11.32
CA PRO A 553 19.23 -14.77 -12.16
C PRO A 553 18.37 -13.66 -12.78
N LEU A 554 18.09 -12.59 -12.04
CA LEU A 554 17.33 -11.45 -12.55
C LEU A 554 18.12 -10.67 -13.61
N LYS A 555 19.42 -10.51 -13.45
CA LYS A 555 20.29 -9.92 -14.48
C LYS A 555 20.32 -10.77 -15.75
N ASP A 556 20.44 -12.09 -15.60
CA ASP A 556 20.42 -13.02 -16.73
C ASP A 556 19.08 -12.89 -17.49
N LEU A 557 17.93 -12.81 -16.79
CA LEU A 557 16.62 -12.60 -17.39
C LEU A 557 16.48 -11.21 -18.06
N LEU A 558 17.03 -10.15 -17.46
CA LEU A 558 17.00 -8.79 -18.01
C LEU A 558 17.70 -8.69 -19.38
N PHE A 559 18.76 -9.47 -19.58
CA PHE A 559 19.57 -9.47 -20.79
C PHE A 559 19.32 -10.65 -21.73
N ASP A 560 18.34 -11.50 -21.46
CA ASP A 560 17.98 -12.60 -22.36
C ASP A 560 17.16 -12.07 -23.55
N ASP A 561 17.80 -11.92 -24.69
CA ASP A 561 17.21 -11.45 -25.94
C ASP A 561 16.15 -12.40 -26.54
N LYS A 562 16.04 -13.63 -26.03
CA LYS A 562 15.01 -14.58 -26.44
C LYS A 562 13.67 -14.28 -25.79
N LEU A 563 13.67 -13.49 -24.72
CA LEU A 563 12.47 -13.08 -24.00
C LEU A 563 11.90 -11.78 -24.57
N GLY A 564 10.59 -11.65 -24.52
CA GLY A 564 9.91 -10.39 -24.85
C GLY A 564 10.27 -9.27 -23.88
N ASP A 565 10.20 -8.02 -24.36
CA ASP A 565 10.58 -6.82 -23.62
C ASP A 565 9.88 -6.69 -22.25
N LEU A 566 8.62 -7.10 -22.17
CA LEU A 566 7.86 -7.05 -20.93
C LEU A 566 8.40 -8.03 -19.86
N SER A 567 8.85 -9.23 -20.27
CA SER A 567 9.50 -10.19 -19.35
C SER A 567 10.80 -9.62 -18.79
N ARG A 568 11.59 -8.96 -19.64
CA ARG A 568 12.83 -8.27 -19.27
C ARG A 568 12.54 -7.07 -18.35
N ALA A 569 11.47 -6.35 -18.61
CA ALA A 569 11.00 -5.26 -17.74
C ALA A 569 10.63 -5.75 -16.32
N PHE A 570 10.00 -6.91 -16.18
CA PHE A 570 9.73 -7.50 -14.86
C PHE A 570 11.02 -7.83 -14.10
N ALA A 571 12.07 -8.26 -14.78
CA ALA A 571 13.37 -8.47 -14.14
C ALA A 571 13.96 -7.15 -13.60
N ALA A 572 13.82 -6.05 -14.33
CA ALA A 572 14.22 -4.73 -13.85
C ALA A 572 13.41 -4.30 -12.61
N VAL A 573 12.08 -4.47 -12.63
CA VAL A 573 11.21 -4.21 -11.46
C VAL A 573 11.66 -5.01 -10.24
N ALA A 574 11.92 -6.32 -10.44
CA ALA A 574 12.36 -7.20 -9.37
C ALA A 574 13.73 -6.78 -8.80
N LEU A 575 14.71 -6.42 -9.65
CA LEU A 575 16.00 -5.89 -9.20
C LEU A 575 15.84 -4.61 -8.35
N GLY A 576 14.96 -3.71 -8.78
CA GLY A 576 14.59 -2.53 -7.98
C GLY A 576 13.96 -2.89 -6.65
N GLY A 577 13.08 -3.90 -6.63
CA GLY A 577 12.46 -4.41 -5.43
C GLY A 577 13.48 -5.04 -4.47
N VAL A 578 14.39 -5.87 -4.98
CA VAL A 578 15.45 -6.53 -4.16
C VAL A 578 16.32 -5.50 -3.43
N ALA A 579 16.66 -4.40 -4.08
CA ALA A 579 17.53 -3.36 -3.53
C ALA A 579 16.78 -2.11 -3.02
N ASP A 580 15.46 -2.17 -2.90
CA ASP A 580 14.64 -1.04 -2.47
C ASP A 580 15.02 -0.57 -1.05
N LYS A 581 15.18 0.73 -0.91
CA LYS A 581 15.51 1.39 0.36
C LYS A 581 14.36 1.44 1.37
N GLU A 582 13.11 1.19 0.94
CA GLU A 582 11.92 1.21 1.79
C GLU A 582 11.59 -0.16 2.38
N MET A 583 11.09 -0.16 3.62
CA MET A 583 10.64 -1.39 4.29
C MET A 583 9.24 -1.82 3.85
N LEU A 584 8.37 -0.87 3.53
CA LEU A 584 7.06 -1.12 2.95
C LEU A 584 7.04 -0.71 1.47
N PRO A 585 6.26 -1.38 0.63
CA PRO A 585 6.09 -0.98 -0.76
C PRO A 585 5.71 0.51 -0.90
N TRP A 586 6.19 1.16 -1.93
CA TRP A 586 5.99 2.60 -2.14
C TRP A 586 4.52 2.98 -2.31
N ASN A 587 3.73 2.14 -2.97
CA ASN A 587 2.30 2.35 -3.15
C ASN A 587 1.55 2.40 -1.81
N SER A 588 2.00 1.69 -0.79
CA SER A 588 1.34 1.67 0.53
C SER A 588 1.24 3.05 1.18
N LYS A 589 2.21 3.95 0.90
CA LYS A 589 2.19 5.33 1.41
C LYS A 589 0.94 6.10 0.96
N ILE A 590 0.49 5.85 -0.26
CA ILE A 590 -0.69 6.46 -0.86
C ILE A 590 -1.94 5.61 -0.58
N ALA A 591 -1.86 4.31 -0.83
CA ALA A 591 -2.99 3.38 -0.85
C ALA A 591 -3.61 3.13 0.52
N VAL A 592 -2.81 3.04 1.59
CA VAL A 592 -3.30 2.73 2.94
C VAL A 592 -4.33 3.77 3.39
N ASN A 593 -5.50 3.30 3.81
CA ASN A 593 -6.64 4.12 4.25
C ASN A 593 -7.18 5.12 3.21
N MET A 594 -6.87 4.90 1.93
CA MET A 594 -7.42 5.67 0.83
C MET A 594 -8.85 5.19 0.50
N ASN A 595 -9.70 6.10 0.05
CA ASN A 595 -10.95 5.71 -0.59
C ASN A 595 -10.69 5.32 -2.06
N TYR A 596 -10.46 4.04 -2.30
CA TYR A 596 -10.19 3.51 -3.65
C TYR A 596 -11.40 3.59 -4.61
N ARG A 597 -12.59 3.91 -4.09
CA ARG A 597 -13.78 4.17 -4.92
C ARG A 597 -13.73 5.53 -5.61
N SER A 598 -12.96 6.47 -5.08
CA SER A 598 -12.78 7.83 -5.60
C SER A 598 -11.61 7.96 -6.58
N ALA A 599 -11.11 6.87 -7.12
CA ALA A 599 -9.90 6.90 -7.95
C ALA A 599 -10.07 7.74 -9.21
N VAL A 600 -8.96 8.40 -9.61
CA VAL A 600 -8.78 9.07 -10.89
C VAL A 600 -7.69 8.37 -11.70
N GLU A 601 -7.62 8.68 -12.99
CA GLU A 601 -6.75 7.99 -13.94
C GLU A 601 -5.28 7.96 -13.53
N THR A 602 -4.74 9.06 -12.99
CA THR A 602 -3.35 9.11 -12.54
C THR A 602 -3.10 8.44 -11.21
N LEU A 603 -4.15 8.14 -10.44
CA LEU A 603 -4.04 7.38 -9.19
C LEU A 603 -4.04 5.88 -9.45
N THR A 604 -5.07 5.37 -10.12
CA THR A 604 -5.15 3.99 -10.62
C THR A 604 -6.16 3.87 -11.75
N ASN A 605 -5.75 3.21 -12.83
CA ASN A 605 -6.60 2.88 -13.98
C ASN A 605 -6.39 1.44 -14.46
N ARG A 606 -5.72 0.59 -13.65
CA ARG A 606 -5.26 -0.79 -13.91
C ARG A 606 -4.08 -0.91 -14.88
N GLN A 607 -3.48 0.16 -15.33
CA GLN A 607 -2.41 0.12 -16.32
C GLN A 607 -1.26 1.05 -16.00
N SER A 608 -1.56 2.32 -15.76
CA SER A 608 -0.56 3.38 -15.73
C SER A 608 -0.84 4.46 -14.67
N GLY A 609 -1.68 4.17 -13.68
CA GLY A 609 -1.80 5.01 -12.49
C GLY A 609 -0.60 4.82 -11.56
N ILE A 610 -0.37 5.75 -10.66
CA ILE A 610 0.79 5.68 -9.75
C ILE A 610 0.76 4.40 -8.88
N LEU A 611 -0.41 3.95 -8.47
CA LEU A 611 -0.55 2.71 -7.70
C LEU A 611 -0.35 1.43 -8.53
N ASP A 612 -0.42 1.55 -9.86
CA ASP A 612 -0.24 0.44 -10.78
C ASP A 612 1.25 0.24 -11.13
N ILE A 613 2.07 1.30 -11.01
CA ILE A 613 3.51 1.31 -11.36
C ILE A 613 4.42 1.21 -10.11
N LEU A 614 3.97 1.60 -8.92
CA LEU A 614 4.74 1.48 -7.68
C LEU A 614 4.64 0.09 -7.10
#